data_8d59dc20049d503fe70f12ee853df695
#
_entry.id   8d59dc20049d503fe70f12ee853df695
#
_cell.length_a   1.000
_cell.length_b   1.000
_cell.length_c   1.000
_cell.angle_alpha   90.00
_cell.angle_beta   90.00
_cell.angle_gamma   90.00
#
_symmetry.space_group_name_H-M   'P 1'
#
loop_
_entity.id
_entity.type
_entity.pdbx_description
1 polymer ?
#
loop_
_entity_poly.entity_id
_entity_poly.type
_entity_poly.pdbx_seq_one_letter_code
_entity_poly.pdbx_strand_id
1 'polypeptide(L)'
;LKSKNIDFIGLQEIKAKEDQIPKDMFNLGFDNISSNSAQKAGYSGVMSLSKFSYESSKCKFFDDSEGRVLEHRFDNIVLFNIYFPNGQQGDDRLEHKMAFYDSFLNYIKELNASGLEVIFCGDVNTAHREIDLKNPKANAKTSGFLPVERAWIDRVIEAGFIDTFRYIHGDIEGAYSWWSYRFNARAKNVGWRIDYFFISSGLKDRLKDAFILSDIEGSDHAPVGIDIDL
;
A
#
# COMPACT_ATOMS: atom_id res chain seq x y z
N LEU A 1 -7.99 -2.43 -16.30
CA LEU A 1 -6.52 -2.69 -16.21
C LEU A 1 -5.92 -3.10 -17.54
N LYS A 2 -6.58 -3.99 -18.36
CA LYS A 2 -6.04 -4.46 -19.65
C LYS A 2 -5.75 -3.34 -20.68
N SER A 3 -6.32 -2.16 -20.52
CA SER A 3 -6.09 -1.02 -21.43
C SER A 3 -4.87 -0.16 -21.04
N LYS A 4 -4.31 -0.33 -19.87
CA LYS A 4 -3.06 0.32 -19.42
C LYS A 4 -1.92 -0.69 -19.55
N ASN A 5 -0.79 -0.27 -20.08
CA ASN A 5 0.42 -1.10 -20.09
C ASN A 5 1.03 -1.11 -18.68
N ILE A 6 0.59 -2.06 -17.85
CA ILE A 6 1.02 -2.18 -16.45
C ILE A 6 2.20 -3.15 -16.42
N ASP A 7 3.28 -2.75 -15.74
CA ASP A 7 4.50 -3.54 -15.61
C ASP A 7 4.61 -4.24 -14.24
N PHE A 8 3.94 -3.70 -13.20
CA PHE A 8 3.87 -4.29 -11.88
C PHE A 8 2.47 -4.15 -11.28
N ILE A 9 2.00 -5.19 -10.60
CA ILE A 9 0.75 -5.20 -9.81
C ILE A 9 1.06 -5.73 -8.41
N GLY A 10 0.73 -4.96 -7.38
CA GLY A 10 0.69 -5.40 -5.99
C GLY A 10 -0.76 -5.65 -5.56
N LEU A 11 -1.05 -6.83 -5.08
CA LEU A 11 -2.34 -7.22 -4.51
C LEU A 11 -2.20 -7.42 -3.01
N GLN A 12 -3.12 -6.88 -2.26
CA GLN A 12 -3.22 -7.04 -0.82
C GLN A 12 -4.51 -7.80 -0.47
N GLU A 13 -4.54 -8.36 0.74
CA GLU A 13 -5.70 -9.13 1.24
C GLU A 13 -6.11 -10.28 0.33
N ILE A 14 -5.15 -11.00 -0.23
CA ILE A 14 -5.45 -12.11 -1.16
C ILE A 14 -6.21 -13.27 -0.48
N LYS A 15 -6.10 -13.41 0.85
CA LYS A 15 -6.82 -14.40 1.67
C LYS A 15 -6.72 -15.85 1.16
N ALA A 16 -5.69 -16.15 0.39
CA ALA A 16 -5.47 -17.42 -0.29
C ALA A 16 -4.08 -17.97 0.01
N LYS A 17 -3.96 -19.29 0.07
CA LYS A 17 -2.67 -19.97 -0.05
C LYS A 17 -2.26 -20.04 -1.53
N GLU A 18 -0.99 -20.31 -1.78
CA GLU A 18 -0.45 -20.35 -3.15
C GLU A 18 -1.20 -21.33 -4.05
N ASP A 19 -1.55 -22.51 -3.53
CA ASP A 19 -2.33 -23.54 -4.22
C ASP A 19 -3.80 -23.17 -4.48
N GLN A 20 -4.30 -22.12 -3.84
CA GLN A 20 -5.66 -21.59 -3.99
C GLN A 20 -5.74 -20.43 -4.97
N ILE A 21 -4.60 -19.91 -5.44
CA ILE A 21 -4.57 -18.80 -6.40
C ILE A 21 -5.13 -19.31 -7.74
N PRO A 22 -6.13 -18.61 -8.33
CA PRO A 22 -6.70 -19.03 -9.61
C PRO A 22 -5.63 -19.12 -10.69
N LYS A 23 -5.64 -20.23 -11.45
CA LYS A 23 -4.65 -20.46 -12.52
C LYS A 23 -4.64 -19.35 -13.58
N ASP A 24 -5.77 -18.71 -13.81
CA ASP A 24 -5.90 -17.60 -14.77
C ASP A 24 -5.04 -16.38 -14.38
N MET A 25 -4.71 -16.24 -13.11
CA MET A 25 -3.79 -15.20 -12.65
C MET A 25 -2.38 -15.34 -13.23
N PHE A 26 -1.95 -16.58 -13.50
CA PHE A 26 -0.66 -16.89 -14.11
C PHE A 26 -0.63 -16.66 -15.63
N ASN A 27 -1.79 -16.38 -16.25
CA ASN A 27 -1.95 -16.16 -17.68
C ASN A 27 -2.21 -14.68 -18.04
N LEU A 28 -1.94 -13.75 -17.11
CA LEU A 28 -2.19 -12.32 -17.33
C LEU A 28 -1.08 -11.60 -18.11
N GLY A 29 -0.01 -12.31 -18.49
CA GLY A 29 1.13 -11.73 -19.22
C GLY A 29 2.18 -11.10 -18.32
N PHE A 30 2.31 -11.60 -17.09
CA PHE A 30 3.38 -11.26 -16.15
C PHE A 30 4.29 -12.47 -15.99
N ASP A 31 5.59 -12.27 -16.17
CA ASP A 31 6.58 -13.35 -16.15
C ASP A 31 7.05 -13.73 -14.75
N ASN A 32 6.90 -12.79 -13.79
CA ASN A 32 7.33 -12.97 -12.41
C ASN A 32 6.15 -12.81 -11.48
N ILE A 33 5.91 -13.83 -10.65
CA ILE A 33 4.82 -13.87 -9.69
C ILE A 33 5.38 -14.30 -8.33
N SER A 34 5.07 -13.53 -7.29
CA SER A 34 5.46 -13.83 -5.91
C SER A 34 4.27 -13.68 -4.98
N SER A 35 4.18 -14.52 -3.96
CA SER A 35 3.14 -14.45 -2.94
C SER A 35 3.69 -14.66 -1.53
N ASN A 36 3.06 -14.03 -0.56
CA ASN A 36 3.27 -14.26 0.86
C ASN A 36 1.91 -14.43 1.53
N SER A 37 1.57 -15.64 1.90
CA SER A 37 0.27 -15.97 2.51
C SER A 37 0.39 -16.03 4.03
N ALA A 38 -0.64 -15.56 4.74
CA ALA A 38 -0.71 -15.71 6.19
C ALA A 38 -0.66 -17.18 6.62
N GLN A 39 -0.14 -17.45 7.81
CA GLN A 39 -0.23 -18.80 8.41
C GLN A 39 -1.69 -19.20 8.62
N LYS A 40 -2.52 -18.27 9.08
CA LYS A 40 -3.97 -18.46 9.24
C LYS A 40 -4.65 -18.49 7.86
N ALA A 41 -5.37 -19.56 7.56
CA ALA A 41 -6.13 -19.70 6.31
C ALA A 41 -7.22 -18.63 6.18
N GLY A 42 -7.42 -18.12 4.95
CA GLY A 42 -8.45 -17.13 4.64
C GLY A 42 -8.20 -15.74 5.23
N TYR A 43 -6.96 -15.42 5.59
CA TYR A 43 -6.60 -14.16 6.24
C TYR A 43 -5.44 -13.48 5.52
N SER A 44 -5.46 -12.13 5.46
CA SER A 44 -4.36 -11.30 4.96
C SER A 44 -3.72 -11.82 3.66
N GLY A 45 -2.41 -11.72 3.53
CA GLY A 45 -1.63 -12.18 2.39
C GLY A 45 -1.47 -11.12 1.31
N VAL A 46 -0.32 -11.15 0.64
CA VAL A 46 0.00 -10.27 -0.49
C VAL A 46 0.52 -11.08 -1.67
N MET A 47 0.33 -10.54 -2.88
CA MET A 47 0.82 -11.13 -4.13
C MET A 47 1.30 -10.03 -5.05
N SER A 48 2.38 -10.28 -5.77
CA SER A 48 2.93 -9.37 -6.77
C SER A 48 3.07 -10.05 -8.11
N LEU A 49 2.75 -9.33 -9.18
CA LEU A 49 2.93 -9.74 -10.56
C LEU A 49 3.77 -8.70 -11.28
N SER A 50 4.77 -9.11 -12.06
CA SER A 50 5.69 -8.21 -12.77
C SER A 50 6.08 -8.73 -14.14
N LYS A 51 6.28 -7.82 -15.10
CA LYS A 51 6.89 -8.10 -16.39
C LYS A 51 8.43 -8.06 -16.34
N PHE A 52 9.00 -7.38 -15.34
CA PHE A 52 10.44 -7.33 -15.14
C PHE A 52 10.90 -8.30 -14.05
N SER A 53 12.15 -8.74 -14.18
CA SER A 53 12.76 -9.65 -13.21
C SER A 53 13.17 -8.92 -11.93
N TYR A 54 13.02 -9.59 -10.80
CA TYR A 54 13.43 -9.10 -9.49
C TYR A 54 13.83 -10.27 -8.58
N GLU A 55 14.59 -9.99 -7.56
CA GLU A 55 14.76 -10.88 -6.42
C GLU A 55 13.65 -10.61 -5.41
N SER A 56 12.87 -11.63 -5.07
CA SER A 56 11.77 -11.49 -4.10
C SER A 56 12.13 -12.09 -2.76
N SER A 57 11.78 -11.39 -1.69
CA SER A 57 11.87 -11.89 -0.33
C SER A 57 10.65 -11.47 0.50
N LYS A 58 10.42 -12.22 1.59
CA LYS A 58 9.38 -11.89 2.57
C LYS A 58 9.92 -10.87 3.56
N CYS A 59 9.08 -10.45 4.50
CA CYS A 59 9.41 -9.47 5.52
C CYS A 59 10.71 -9.81 6.27
N LYS A 60 11.57 -8.81 6.43
CA LYS A 60 12.86 -8.92 7.13
C LYS A 60 12.93 -8.07 8.40
N PHE A 61 11.96 -7.19 8.62
CA PHE A 61 11.98 -6.19 9.69
C PHE A 61 10.98 -6.47 10.81
N PHE A 62 10.10 -7.47 10.63
CA PHE A 62 9.04 -7.82 11.57
C PHE A 62 8.71 -9.30 11.49
N ASP A 63 8.14 -9.89 12.57
CA ASP A 63 7.57 -11.26 12.51
C ASP A 63 6.24 -11.23 11.73
N ASP A 64 6.30 -11.61 10.45
CA ASP A 64 5.20 -11.53 9.50
C ASP A 64 4.46 -12.87 9.36
N SER A 65 3.90 -13.38 10.45
CA SER A 65 3.02 -14.56 10.40
C SER A 65 1.71 -14.31 9.63
N GLU A 66 1.39 -13.05 9.37
CA GLU A 66 0.20 -12.63 8.63
C GLU A 66 0.43 -12.48 7.13
N GLY A 67 1.67 -12.66 6.63
CA GLY A 67 1.98 -12.63 5.19
C GLY A 67 1.73 -11.26 4.56
N ARG A 68 2.18 -10.18 5.21
CA ARG A 68 1.83 -8.79 4.85
C ARG A 68 2.80 -8.11 3.91
N VAL A 69 3.99 -8.69 3.71
CA VAL A 69 5.09 -8.01 3.00
C VAL A 69 5.69 -8.90 1.93
N LEU A 70 5.85 -8.32 0.74
CA LEU A 70 6.78 -8.76 -0.28
C LEU A 70 7.78 -7.63 -0.56
N GLU A 71 9.06 -7.95 -0.50
CA GLU A 71 10.17 -7.08 -0.87
C GLU A 71 10.74 -7.56 -2.20
N HIS A 72 10.84 -6.69 -3.18
CA HIS A 72 11.39 -6.96 -4.51
C HIS A 72 12.60 -6.07 -4.75
N ARG A 73 13.72 -6.67 -5.19
CA ARG A 73 14.94 -5.95 -5.50
C ARG A 73 15.29 -6.10 -6.97
N PHE A 74 15.57 -4.98 -7.61
CA PHE A 74 16.06 -4.90 -8.98
C PHE A 74 16.89 -3.62 -9.12
N ASP A 75 18.03 -3.72 -9.78
CA ASP A 75 19.03 -2.66 -9.87
C ASP A 75 19.35 -2.05 -8.48
N ASN A 76 19.20 -0.75 -8.32
CA ASN A 76 19.37 -0.05 -7.04
C ASN A 76 18.02 0.25 -6.35
N ILE A 77 16.94 -0.43 -6.74
CA ILE A 77 15.58 -0.18 -6.25
C ILE A 77 15.11 -1.32 -5.37
N VAL A 78 14.45 -0.96 -4.28
CA VAL A 78 13.68 -1.89 -3.42
C VAL A 78 12.21 -1.48 -3.46
N LEU A 79 11.37 -2.35 -4.03
CA LEU A 79 9.94 -2.15 -4.12
C LEU A 79 9.22 -3.06 -3.13
N PHE A 80 8.37 -2.46 -2.30
CA PHE A 80 7.54 -3.19 -1.35
C PHE A 80 6.08 -3.19 -1.78
N ASN A 81 5.48 -4.38 -1.76
CA ASN A 81 4.04 -4.56 -1.74
C ASN A 81 3.62 -4.94 -0.31
N ILE A 82 2.88 -4.06 0.37
CA ILE A 82 2.57 -4.20 1.79
C ILE A 82 1.07 -4.04 2.06
N TYR A 83 0.55 -4.94 2.89
CA TYR A 83 -0.75 -4.82 3.56
C TYR A 83 -0.52 -4.50 5.03
N PHE A 84 -0.51 -3.23 5.39
CA PHE A 84 -0.26 -2.80 6.76
C PHE A 84 -1.37 -3.28 7.72
N PRO A 85 -1.05 -3.59 8.99
CA PRO A 85 -2.05 -4.02 9.95
C PRO A 85 -3.15 -2.98 10.17
N ASN A 86 -4.39 -3.45 10.35
CA ASN A 86 -5.51 -2.63 10.80
C ASN A 86 -5.53 -2.61 12.35
N GLY A 87 -5.80 -1.45 12.95
CA GLY A 87 -5.82 -1.25 14.40
C GLY A 87 -7.21 -1.26 15.04
N GLN A 88 -8.28 -1.67 14.32
CA GLN A 88 -9.67 -1.51 14.79
C GLN A 88 -10.14 -2.55 15.84
N GLN A 89 -9.37 -3.60 16.13
CA GLN A 89 -9.79 -4.70 16.99
C GLN A 89 -9.25 -4.59 18.43
N GLY A 90 -9.13 -3.38 18.97
CA GLY A 90 -8.68 -3.12 20.34
C GLY A 90 -7.24 -2.64 20.42
N ASP A 91 -6.82 -2.32 21.67
CA ASP A 91 -5.52 -1.66 21.93
C ASP A 91 -4.33 -2.53 21.50
N ASP A 92 -4.37 -3.85 21.78
CA ASP A 92 -3.30 -4.78 21.38
C ASP A 92 -3.08 -4.77 19.86
N ARG A 93 -4.18 -4.63 19.08
CA ARG A 93 -4.08 -4.59 17.62
C ARG A 93 -3.52 -3.25 17.14
N LEU A 94 -3.85 -2.16 17.80
CA LEU A 94 -3.26 -0.85 17.54
C LEU A 94 -1.76 -0.84 17.88
N GLU A 95 -1.38 -1.41 19.02
CA GLU A 95 0.04 -1.55 19.41
C GLU A 95 0.82 -2.35 18.38
N HIS A 96 0.27 -3.49 17.94
CA HIS A 96 0.86 -4.31 16.87
C HIS A 96 1.04 -3.51 15.57
N LYS A 97 0.02 -2.74 15.17
CA LYS A 97 0.09 -1.86 13.99
C LYS A 97 1.21 -0.83 14.13
N MET A 98 1.30 -0.15 15.28
CA MET A 98 2.31 0.87 15.50
C MET A 98 3.73 0.29 15.56
N ALA A 99 3.90 -0.89 16.17
CA ALA A 99 5.18 -1.60 16.17
C ALA A 99 5.62 -2.01 14.75
N PHE A 100 4.68 -2.50 13.93
CA PHE A 100 4.93 -2.79 12.52
C PHE A 100 5.33 -1.54 11.74
N TYR A 101 4.62 -0.44 11.94
CA TYR A 101 4.87 0.87 11.35
C TYR A 101 6.30 1.36 11.67
N ASP A 102 6.69 1.34 12.93
CA ASP A 102 8.00 1.82 13.37
C ASP A 102 9.14 0.95 12.83
N SER A 103 8.94 -0.38 12.85
CA SER A 103 9.91 -1.32 12.30
C SER A 103 10.11 -1.13 10.79
N PHE A 104 9.01 -0.94 10.05
CA PHE A 104 9.08 -0.68 8.62
C PHE A 104 9.78 0.65 8.31
N LEU A 105 9.40 1.74 8.99
CA LEU A 105 10.03 3.04 8.77
C LEU A 105 11.54 3.00 9.04
N ASN A 106 11.97 2.34 10.10
CA ASN A 106 13.40 2.17 10.39
C ASN A 106 14.10 1.41 9.27
N TYR A 107 13.50 0.32 8.80
CA TYR A 107 14.08 -0.51 7.75
C TYR A 107 14.24 0.25 6.43
N ILE A 108 13.20 0.98 5.97
CA ILE A 108 13.32 1.76 4.71
C ILE A 108 14.30 2.93 4.83
N LYS A 109 14.47 3.51 6.02
CA LYS A 109 15.52 4.52 6.27
C LYS A 109 16.91 3.93 6.15
N GLU A 110 17.14 2.72 6.68
CA GLU A 110 18.42 2.01 6.55
C GLU A 110 18.73 1.69 5.08
N LEU A 111 17.74 1.19 4.33
CA LEU A 111 17.88 0.94 2.89
C LEU A 111 18.26 2.22 2.13
N ASN A 112 17.54 3.30 2.36
CA ASN A 112 17.78 4.59 1.71
C ASN A 112 19.18 5.15 2.09
N ALA A 113 19.58 5.04 3.35
CA ALA A 113 20.89 5.44 3.81
C ALA A 113 22.04 4.60 3.22
N SER A 114 21.76 3.36 2.80
CA SER A 114 22.73 2.50 2.09
C SER A 114 22.85 2.81 0.59
N GLY A 115 22.12 3.80 0.07
CA GLY A 115 22.15 4.22 -1.32
C GLY A 115 21.13 3.50 -2.22
N LEU A 116 20.21 2.73 -1.63
CA LEU A 116 19.12 2.12 -2.36
C LEU A 116 17.92 3.07 -2.44
N GLU A 117 17.27 3.12 -3.59
CA GLU A 117 16.01 3.83 -3.75
C GLU A 117 14.85 2.93 -3.33
N VAL A 118 13.88 3.50 -2.64
CA VAL A 118 12.75 2.73 -2.10
C VAL A 118 11.44 3.20 -2.71
N ILE A 119 10.64 2.23 -3.14
CA ILE A 119 9.23 2.39 -3.49
C ILE A 119 8.42 1.50 -2.56
N PHE A 120 7.37 2.00 -1.93
CA PHE A 120 6.42 1.11 -1.26
C PHE A 120 4.98 1.46 -1.60
N CYS A 121 4.17 0.44 -1.77
CA CYS A 121 2.78 0.56 -2.12
C CYS A 121 1.90 -0.41 -1.34
N GLY A 122 0.64 -0.06 -1.22
CA GLY A 122 -0.41 -0.90 -0.68
C GLY A 122 -1.34 -0.17 0.26
N ASP A 123 -2.15 -0.97 0.96
CA ASP A 123 -3.10 -0.48 1.95
C ASP A 123 -2.37 -0.18 3.27
N VAL A 124 -2.18 1.11 3.54
CA VAL A 124 -1.58 1.60 4.80
C VAL A 124 -2.56 1.54 5.95
N ASN A 125 -3.87 1.37 5.68
CA ASN A 125 -4.93 1.38 6.69
C ASN A 125 -4.99 2.70 7.51
N THR A 126 -4.51 3.82 6.93
CA THR A 126 -4.54 5.14 7.58
C THR A 126 -4.71 6.26 6.56
N ALA A 127 -5.70 7.11 6.78
CA ALA A 127 -5.83 8.39 6.10
C ALA A 127 -4.91 9.43 6.79
N HIS A 128 -4.10 10.15 6.03
CA HIS A 128 -3.08 11.04 6.58
C HIS A 128 -3.66 12.34 7.13
N ARG A 129 -4.36 13.09 6.29
CA ARG A 129 -4.88 14.42 6.61
C ARG A 129 -6.42 14.44 6.57
N GLU A 130 -7.03 15.51 7.07
CA GLU A 130 -8.50 15.68 7.04
C GLU A 130 -9.07 15.63 5.62
N ILE A 131 -8.31 16.04 4.63
CA ILE A 131 -8.70 15.96 3.21
C ILE A 131 -8.72 14.51 2.67
N ASP A 132 -8.11 13.56 3.38
CA ASP A 132 -7.99 12.17 2.96
C ASP A 132 -9.20 11.31 3.37
N LEU A 133 -10.22 11.90 4.02
CA LEU A 133 -11.47 11.20 4.32
C LEU A 133 -12.67 12.17 4.37
N LYS A 134 -13.85 11.63 4.08
CA LYS A 134 -15.08 12.47 3.97
C LYS A 134 -15.53 13.12 5.27
N ASN A 135 -15.39 12.43 6.41
CA ASN A 135 -15.93 12.87 7.70
C ASN A 135 -14.84 12.88 8.78
N PRO A 136 -13.82 13.76 8.70
CA PRO A 136 -12.66 13.70 9.60
C PRO A 136 -13.02 13.91 11.07
N LYS A 137 -13.89 14.87 11.38
CA LYS A 137 -14.31 15.16 12.77
C LYS A 137 -15.01 13.97 13.43
N ALA A 138 -15.88 13.28 12.69
CA ALA A 138 -16.59 12.10 13.20
C ALA A 138 -15.66 10.89 13.41
N ASN A 139 -14.56 10.83 12.67
CA ASN A 139 -13.58 9.72 12.70
C ASN A 139 -12.30 10.03 13.48
N ALA A 140 -12.20 11.16 14.15
CA ALA A 140 -11.00 11.59 14.87
C ALA A 140 -10.52 10.60 15.97
N LYS A 141 -11.40 9.71 16.43
CA LYS A 141 -11.14 8.66 17.42
C LYS A 141 -11.22 7.24 16.82
N THR A 142 -11.27 7.13 15.51
CA THR A 142 -11.38 5.84 14.80
C THR A 142 -9.99 5.42 14.31
N SER A 143 -9.58 4.17 14.54
CA SER A 143 -8.34 3.64 13.97
C SER A 143 -8.38 3.73 12.43
N GLY A 144 -7.25 4.11 11.85
CA GLY A 144 -7.14 4.58 10.47
C GLY A 144 -7.13 6.10 10.37
N PHE A 145 -7.47 6.83 11.48
CA PHE A 145 -7.35 8.29 11.52
C PHE A 145 -6.95 8.83 12.91
N LEU A 146 -6.43 7.97 13.78
CA LEU A 146 -5.92 8.40 15.08
C LEU A 146 -4.68 9.30 14.91
N PRO A 147 -4.48 10.28 15.81
CA PRO A 147 -3.31 11.15 15.74
C PRO A 147 -1.98 10.41 15.65
N VAL A 148 -1.82 9.29 16.38
CA VAL A 148 -0.59 8.48 16.37
C VAL A 148 -0.33 7.81 15.03
N GLU A 149 -1.38 7.33 14.36
CA GLU A 149 -1.29 6.72 13.03
C GLU A 149 -0.93 7.76 11.96
N ARG A 150 -1.56 8.93 12.02
CA ARG A 150 -1.29 10.06 11.12
C ARG A 150 0.13 10.60 11.29
N ALA A 151 0.58 10.75 12.53
CA ALA A 151 1.95 11.18 12.86
C ALA A 151 3.01 10.21 12.31
N TRP A 152 2.69 8.93 12.12
CA TRP A 152 3.60 8.01 11.47
C TRP A 152 3.81 8.38 9.98
N ILE A 153 2.74 8.75 9.26
CA ILE A 153 2.86 9.20 7.87
C ILE A 153 3.66 10.52 7.80
N ASP A 154 3.48 11.44 8.76
CA ASP A 154 4.31 12.64 8.86
C ASP A 154 5.81 12.26 8.96
N ARG A 155 6.15 11.28 9.82
CA ARG A 155 7.54 10.78 9.97
C ARG A 155 8.08 10.11 8.70
N VAL A 156 7.23 9.44 7.92
CA VAL A 156 7.62 8.89 6.61
C VAL A 156 8.04 10.01 5.66
N ILE A 157 7.24 11.08 5.60
CA ILE A 157 7.53 12.26 4.76
C ILE A 157 8.78 12.99 5.26
N GLU A 158 8.92 13.19 6.56
CA GLU A 158 10.12 13.79 7.20
C GLU A 158 11.40 12.97 6.95
N ALA A 159 11.27 11.65 6.80
CA ALA A 159 12.37 10.76 6.44
C ALA A 159 12.78 10.84 4.96
N GLY A 160 12.14 11.70 4.16
CA GLY A 160 12.47 11.95 2.75
C GLY A 160 11.69 11.10 1.76
N PHE A 161 10.57 10.50 2.18
CA PHE A 161 9.65 9.81 1.26
C PHE A 161 8.53 10.73 0.79
N ILE A 162 8.09 10.53 -0.43
CA ILE A 162 7.10 11.36 -1.12
C ILE A 162 5.80 10.58 -1.27
N ASP A 163 4.68 11.10 -0.73
CA ASP A 163 3.33 10.68 -1.11
C ASP A 163 3.09 11.09 -2.57
N THR A 164 3.17 10.14 -3.47
CA THR A 164 3.17 10.40 -4.92
C THR A 164 1.89 11.09 -5.39
N PHE A 165 0.73 10.67 -4.84
CA PHE A 165 -0.55 11.27 -5.21
C PHE A 165 -0.63 12.74 -4.77
N ARG A 166 -0.22 13.06 -3.56
CA ARG A 166 -0.21 14.44 -3.07
C ARG A 166 0.85 15.30 -3.75
N TYR A 167 1.97 14.69 -4.14
CA TYR A 167 3.00 15.39 -4.91
C TYR A 167 2.52 15.82 -6.30
N ILE A 168 1.81 14.94 -7.02
CA ILE A 168 1.33 15.22 -8.39
C ILE A 168 0.09 16.14 -8.37
N HIS A 169 -0.89 15.84 -7.50
CA HIS A 169 -2.21 16.49 -7.56
C HIS A 169 -2.44 17.56 -6.50
N GLY A 170 -1.54 17.69 -5.51
CA GLY A 170 -1.75 18.63 -4.41
C GLY A 170 -2.96 18.28 -3.56
N ASP A 171 -3.62 19.29 -3.03
CA ASP A 171 -4.70 19.20 -2.07
C ASP A 171 -6.08 19.17 -2.75
N ILE A 172 -6.32 18.15 -3.57
CA ILE A 172 -7.66 17.89 -4.13
C ILE A 172 -8.53 17.12 -3.15
N GLU A 173 -9.78 17.55 -2.97
CA GLU A 173 -10.75 16.89 -2.14
C GLU A 173 -11.45 15.74 -2.85
N GLY A 174 -11.96 14.77 -2.07
CA GLY A 174 -12.81 13.69 -2.59
C GLY A 174 -12.06 12.59 -3.36
N ALA A 175 -10.74 12.62 -3.36
CA ALA A 175 -9.90 11.57 -3.94
C ALA A 175 -9.68 10.46 -2.90
N TYR A 176 -10.51 9.44 -2.96
CA TYR A 176 -10.49 8.32 -2.02
C TYR A 176 -10.16 7.01 -2.73
N SER A 177 -9.59 6.07 -1.98
CA SER A 177 -9.23 4.75 -2.48
C SER A 177 -10.06 3.62 -1.85
N TRP A 178 -10.77 3.88 -0.76
CA TRP A 178 -11.60 2.91 -0.04
C TRP A 178 -12.96 3.48 0.35
N TRP A 179 -14.01 2.63 0.26
CA TRP A 179 -15.39 2.95 0.69
C TRP A 179 -16.01 1.74 1.37
N SER A 180 -16.62 1.96 2.53
CA SER A 180 -17.40 0.90 3.19
C SER A 180 -18.48 0.35 2.26
N TYR A 181 -18.71 -0.96 2.27
CA TYR A 181 -19.87 -1.57 1.58
C TYR A 181 -21.23 -1.12 2.14
N ARG A 182 -21.23 -0.49 3.32
CA ARG A 182 -22.47 -0.05 3.99
C ARG A 182 -22.92 1.30 3.46
N PHE A 183 -24.25 1.52 3.52
CA PHE A 183 -24.91 2.81 3.27
C PHE A 183 -24.67 3.41 1.89
N ASN A 184 -24.32 2.60 0.90
CA ASN A 184 -23.99 3.05 -0.46
C ASN A 184 -22.88 4.12 -0.48
N ALA A 185 -21.83 3.89 0.33
CA ALA A 185 -20.79 4.87 0.60
C ALA A 185 -20.01 5.25 -0.67
N ARG A 186 -19.71 4.28 -1.56
CA ARG A 186 -18.98 4.55 -2.81
C ARG A 186 -19.74 5.47 -3.74
N ALA A 187 -21.04 5.22 -3.99
CA ALA A 187 -21.86 6.07 -4.84
C ALA A 187 -22.06 7.49 -4.28
N LYS A 188 -21.96 7.65 -2.95
CA LYS A 188 -22.04 8.95 -2.28
C LYS A 188 -20.65 9.60 -2.10
N ASN A 189 -19.60 8.94 -2.53
CA ASN A 189 -18.19 9.30 -2.30
C ASN A 189 -17.89 9.59 -0.82
N VAL A 190 -18.40 8.75 0.10
CA VAL A 190 -18.07 8.79 1.53
C VAL A 190 -16.95 7.80 1.77
N GLY A 191 -15.74 8.19 1.40
CA GLY A 191 -14.58 7.33 1.34
C GLY A 191 -13.39 7.85 2.15
N TRP A 192 -12.30 7.07 2.10
CA TRP A 192 -11.01 7.31 2.70
C TRP A 192 -9.92 7.04 1.67
N ARG A 193 -8.83 7.80 1.69
CA ARG A 193 -7.59 7.50 0.97
C ARG A 193 -6.63 6.82 1.94
N ILE A 194 -6.54 5.52 1.84
CA ILE A 194 -5.72 4.66 2.72
C ILE A 194 -4.74 3.79 1.96
N ASP A 195 -4.85 3.76 0.63
CA ASP A 195 -3.90 3.11 -0.26
C ASP A 195 -2.95 4.13 -0.86
N TYR A 196 -1.66 3.81 -0.86
CA TYR A 196 -0.61 4.75 -1.23
C TYR A 196 0.45 4.12 -2.13
N PHE A 197 1.12 4.99 -2.87
CA PHE A 197 2.48 4.81 -3.34
C PHE A 197 3.35 5.89 -2.71
N PHE A 198 4.41 5.47 -2.04
CA PHE A 198 5.48 6.33 -1.58
C PHE A 198 6.78 5.98 -2.31
N ILE A 199 7.57 6.99 -2.63
CA ILE A 199 8.89 6.85 -3.24
C ILE A 199 9.92 7.62 -2.43
N SER A 200 11.19 7.16 -2.41
CA SER A 200 12.28 7.97 -1.89
C SER A 200 12.52 9.20 -2.77
N SER A 201 13.02 10.27 -2.17
CA SER A 201 13.21 11.58 -2.84
C SER A 201 14.14 11.52 -4.05
N GLY A 202 15.06 10.56 -4.12
CA GLY A 202 15.93 10.34 -5.28
C GLY A 202 15.19 9.91 -6.54
N LEU A 203 13.97 9.37 -6.41
CA LEU A 203 13.10 8.99 -7.53
C LEU A 203 12.15 10.11 -7.99
N LYS A 204 12.17 11.27 -7.31
CA LYS A 204 11.22 12.36 -7.53
C LYS A 204 11.08 12.78 -8.99
N ASP A 205 12.21 13.00 -9.66
CA ASP A 205 12.25 13.51 -11.03
C ASP A 205 11.89 12.45 -12.09
N ARG A 206 11.81 11.18 -11.67
CA ARG A 206 11.36 10.04 -12.49
C ARG A 206 9.86 9.82 -12.43
N LEU A 207 9.16 10.37 -11.42
CA LEU A 207 7.71 10.25 -11.27
C LEU A 207 7.00 11.11 -12.31
N LYS A 208 6.13 10.49 -13.13
CA LYS A 208 5.36 11.15 -14.20
C LYS A 208 3.91 11.39 -13.79
N ASP A 209 3.29 10.42 -13.14
CA ASP A 209 1.88 10.47 -12.74
C ASP A 209 1.60 9.62 -11.51
N ALA A 210 0.53 9.94 -10.81
CA ALA A 210 -0.03 9.12 -9.74
C ALA A 210 -1.56 9.16 -9.82
N PHE A 211 -2.23 8.04 -9.69
CA PHE A 211 -3.67 7.97 -9.95
C PHE A 211 -4.42 7.05 -9.00
N ILE A 212 -5.71 7.32 -8.84
CA ILE A 212 -6.70 6.47 -8.16
C ILE A 212 -7.77 6.12 -9.19
N LEU A 213 -7.98 4.84 -9.47
CA LEU A 213 -8.95 4.37 -10.46
C LEU A 213 -10.31 4.10 -9.79
N SER A 214 -10.96 5.16 -9.31
CA SER A 214 -12.21 5.09 -8.54
C SER A 214 -13.37 4.40 -9.28
N ASP A 215 -13.33 4.39 -10.63
CA ASP A 215 -14.36 3.78 -11.47
C ASP A 215 -14.19 2.26 -11.63
N ILE A 216 -13.09 1.68 -11.17
CA ILE A 216 -12.86 0.23 -11.20
C ILE A 216 -13.56 -0.40 -10.00
N GLU A 217 -14.56 -1.21 -10.28
CA GLU A 217 -15.33 -1.96 -9.29
C GLU A 217 -14.78 -3.38 -9.07
N GLY A 218 -15.31 -4.10 -8.07
CA GLY A 218 -14.95 -5.48 -7.74
C GLY A 218 -14.34 -5.63 -6.34
N SER A 219 -13.99 -4.50 -5.69
CA SER A 219 -13.51 -4.44 -4.30
C SER A 219 -14.10 -3.19 -3.64
N ASP A 220 -14.05 -3.12 -2.32
CA ASP A 220 -14.27 -1.89 -1.54
C ASP A 220 -13.09 -0.91 -1.65
N HIS A 221 -11.95 -1.36 -2.17
CA HIS A 221 -10.84 -0.51 -2.59
C HIS A 221 -10.87 -0.23 -4.11
N ALA A 222 -10.36 0.92 -4.50
CA ALA A 222 -10.01 1.24 -5.88
C ALA A 222 -8.51 0.99 -6.10
N PRO A 223 -8.09 0.53 -7.28
CA PRO A 223 -6.68 0.46 -7.60
C PRO A 223 -6.02 1.85 -7.57
N VAL A 224 -4.86 1.93 -6.93
CA VAL A 224 -3.98 3.10 -6.99
C VAL A 224 -2.72 2.75 -7.78
N GLY A 225 -2.08 3.75 -8.39
CA GLY A 225 -0.89 3.48 -9.18
C GLY A 225 -0.06 4.73 -9.46
N ILE A 226 1.14 4.48 -9.94
CA ILE A 226 2.06 5.50 -10.42
C ILE A 226 2.54 5.17 -11.83
N ASP A 227 2.94 6.19 -12.56
CA ASP A 227 3.75 6.10 -13.76
C ASP A 227 5.14 6.69 -13.43
N ILE A 228 6.17 5.86 -13.51
CA ILE A 228 7.53 6.21 -13.09
C ILE A 228 8.55 5.57 -14.02
N ASP A 229 9.56 6.32 -14.42
CA ASP A 229 10.70 5.84 -15.19
C ASP A 229 11.74 5.18 -14.25
N LEU A 230 11.93 3.87 -14.35
CA LEU A 230 12.85 3.09 -13.51
C LEU A 230 14.06 2.60 -14.30
#